data_3ceee245c0c4f5d1dc21bc2c464ee65c
#
_entry.id   3ceee245c0c4f5d1dc21bc2c464ee65c
#
_cell.length_a   1.000
_cell.length_b   1.000
_cell.length_c   1.000
_cell.angle_alpha   90.00
_cell.angle_beta   90.00
_cell.angle_gamma   90.00
#
_symmetry.space_group_name_H-M   'P 1'
#
loop_
_entity.id
_entity.type
_entity.pdbx_description
1 polymer ?
#
loop_
_entity_poly.entity_id
_entity_poly.type
_entity_poly.pdbx_seq_one_letter_code
_entity_poly.pdbx_strand_id
1 'polypeptide(L)'
;MEITASLVKELRERSGAGMMECKKALAENEGHIDNAMEYLRKTGLAKADKKAGRVAAEGRVVLASAPGKAVLVEINSETDFVAKDDNFLAFTKAVADAALASGAADAEALKNASLGGDTVEHTRAALISKVGENVQVRRLVRIESSNIVAGYVHGGRIGVLVELKGGDAELAKGLAMHIAAMNPPYIKASDVPADFIAKEKEIEMAKMTDKEKAKPAEILEKIIGGKVAKIVNEVTLTGQPYALDTDKTVDVVLKAAKAEVVSFSRIAVGEGIEKVVEDYAAEVMKQAGLA
;
A
#
# COMPACT_ATOMS: atom_id res chain seq x y z
N MET A 1 29.77 -36.81 3.85
CA MET A 1 29.31 -36.80 5.26
C MET A 1 27.86 -37.26 5.30
N GLU A 2 27.43 -38.03 6.29
CA GLU A 2 26.04 -38.46 6.40
C GLU A 2 25.18 -37.28 6.85
N ILE A 3 24.08 -37.02 6.15
CA ILE A 3 23.17 -35.92 6.43
C ILE A 3 22.25 -36.37 7.55
N THR A 4 22.56 -35.97 8.78
CA THR A 4 21.80 -36.32 9.97
C THR A 4 20.55 -35.43 10.13
N ALA A 5 19.53 -35.94 10.84
CA ALA A 5 18.33 -35.16 11.15
C ALA A 5 18.66 -33.89 11.98
N SER A 6 19.73 -33.94 12.80
CA SER A 6 20.21 -32.79 13.57
C SER A 6 20.72 -31.66 12.68
N LEU A 7 21.54 -31.99 11.67
CA LEU A 7 22.06 -31.02 10.70
C LEU A 7 20.90 -30.37 9.90
N VAL A 8 19.93 -31.17 9.49
CA VAL A 8 18.74 -30.64 8.79
C VAL A 8 17.94 -29.70 9.69
N LYS A 9 17.76 -30.06 10.96
CA LYS A 9 17.08 -29.22 11.95
C LYS A 9 17.81 -27.89 12.16
N GLU A 10 19.13 -27.94 12.37
CA GLU A 10 19.96 -26.76 12.58
C GLU A 10 19.91 -25.82 11.35
N LEU A 11 20.09 -26.36 10.14
CA LEU A 11 19.98 -25.55 8.92
C LEU A 11 18.59 -24.94 8.75
N ARG A 12 17.53 -25.68 9.11
CA ARG A 12 16.15 -25.18 9.07
C ARG A 12 15.91 -24.05 10.07
N GLU A 13 16.42 -24.17 11.28
CA GLU A 13 16.32 -23.12 12.31
C GLU A 13 17.07 -21.85 11.88
N ARG A 14 18.21 -21.97 11.24
CA ARG A 14 19.01 -20.84 10.73
C ARG A 14 18.44 -20.21 9.47
N SER A 15 17.94 -21.01 8.52
CA SER A 15 17.52 -20.55 7.19
C SER A 15 16.02 -20.25 7.08
N GLY A 16 15.19 -20.84 7.94
CA GLY A 16 13.72 -20.81 7.79
C GLY A 16 13.19 -21.64 6.61
N ALA A 17 14.05 -22.28 5.80
CA ALA A 17 13.68 -23.04 4.62
C ALA A 17 12.96 -24.37 4.99
N GLY A 18 12.27 -24.96 3.99
CA GLY A 18 11.59 -26.24 4.15
C GLY A 18 12.54 -27.39 4.46
N MET A 19 12.08 -28.41 5.21
CA MET A 19 12.90 -29.55 5.62
C MET A 19 13.58 -30.25 4.43
N MET A 20 12.84 -30.47 3.35
CA MET A 20 13.37 -31.15 2.14
C MET A 20 14.39 -30.29 1.40
N GLU A 21 14.20 -28.96 1.40
CA GLU A 21 15.16 -28.01 0.84
C GLU A 21 16.46 -27.98 1.63
N CYS A 22 16.37 -27.96 2.99
CA CYS A 22 17.53 -28.06 3.86
C CYS A 22 18.29 -29.38 3.66
N LYS A 23 17.57 -30.49 3.57
CA LYS A 23 18.18 -31.80 3.30
C LYS A 23 18.91 -31.81 1.95
N LYS A 24 18.28 -31.27 0.90
CA LYS A 24 18.89 -31.16 -0.42
C LYS A 24 20.13 -30.24 -0.40
N ALA A 25 20.01 -29.07 0.21
CA ALA A 25 21.12 -28.12 0.32
C ALA A 25 22.32 -28.71 1.05
N LEU A 26 22.11 -29.47 2.14
CA LEU A 26 23.17 -30.18 2.84
C LEU A 26 23.78 -31.27 1.98
N ALA A 27 22.97 -32.05 1.23
CA ALA A 27 23.45 -33.07 0.34
C ALA A 27 24.35 -32.51 -0.78
N GLU A 28 23.95 -31.43 -1.41
CA GLU A 28 24.70 -30.73 -2.47
C GLU A 28 25.99 -30.06 -1.96
N ASN A 29 26.08 -29.85 -0.64
CA ASN A 29 27.22 -29.19 0.01
C ASN A 29 27.94 -30.08 1.04
N GLU A 30 27.86 -31.40 0.89
CA GLU A 30 28.59 -32.39 1.69
C GLU A 30 28.36 -32.25 3.22
N GLY A 31 27.25 -31.71 3.62
CA GLY A 31 26.87 -31.47 5.01
C GLY A 31 27.44 -30.19 5.63
N HIS A 32 28.13 -29.35 4.84
CA HIS A 32 28.62 -28.05 5.32
C HIS A 32 27.51 -27.03 5.43
N ILE A 33 27.11 -26.63 6.67
CA ILE A 33 25.99 -25.76 6.96
C ILE A 33 26.12 -24.40 6.29
N ASP A 34 27.30 -23.76 6.36
CA ASP A 34 27.46 -22.41 5.80
C ASP A 34 27.40 -22.42 4.26
N ASN A 35 27.95 -23.42 3.60
CA ASN A 35 27.80 -23.61 2.16
C ASN A 35 26.34 -23.90 1.78
N ALA A 36 25.66 -24.71 2.59
CA ALA A 36 24.23 -25.00 2.40
C ALA A 36 23.35 -23.75 2.60
N MET A 37 23.70 -22.84 3.51
CA MET A 37 23.05 -21.54 3.67
C MET A 37 23.22 -20.69 2.40
N GLU A 38 24.43 -20.59 1.86
CA GLU A 38 24.71 -19.86 0.62
C GLU A 38 23.96 -20.47 -0.58
N TYR A 39 23.94 -21.81 -0.67
CA TYR A 39 23.15 -22.53 -1.67
C TYR A 39 21.66 -22.21 -1.59
N LEU A 40 21.10 -22.21 -0.37
CA LEU A 40 19.69 -21.86 -0.14
C LEU A 40 19.39 -20.41 -0.53
N ARG A 41 20.29 -19.46 -0.27
CA ARG A 41 20.15 -18.07 -0.71
C ARG A 41 20.11 -17.96 -2.23
N LYS A 42 21.06 -18.57 -2.93
CA LYS A 42 21.13 -18.55 -4.41
C LYS A 42 19.92 -19.21 -5.05
N THR A 43 19.52 -20.36 -4.55
CA THR A 43 18.34 -21.08 -5.08
C THR A 43 17.02 -20.41 -4.70
N GLY A 44 16.95 -19.72 -3.55
CA GLY A 44 15.81 -18.92 -3.13
C GLY A 44 15.58 -17.74 -4.07
N LEU A 45 16.61 -17.00 -4.43
CA LEU A 45 16.52 -15.92 -5.43
C LEU A 45 16.01 -16.45 -6.78
N ALA A 46 16.58 -17.54 -7.29
CA ALA A 46 16.14 -18.12 -8.56
C ALA A 46 14.69 -18.62 -8.53
N LYS A 47 14.17 -19.05 -7.38
CA LYS A 47 12.76 -19.40 -7.21
C LYS A 47 11.87 -18.16 -7.15
N ALA A 48 12.33 -17.11 -6.49
CA ALA A 48 11.63 -15.83 -6.42
C ALA A 48 11.49 -15.24 -7.83
N ASP A 49 12.55 -15.25 -8.62
CA ASP A 49 12.54 -14.79 -10.01
C ASP A 49 11.52 -15.54 -10.88
N LYS A 50 11.45 -16.87 -10.74
CA LYS A 50 10.46 -17.68 -11.48
C LYS A 50 9.01 -17.35 -11.12
N LYS A 51 8.75 -16.82 -9.92
CA LYS A 51 7.42 -16.44 -9.45
C LYS A 51 7.12 -14.96 -9.65
N ALA A 52 8.10 -14.13 -9.96
CA ALA A 52 7.96 -12.68 -10.07
C ALA A 52 6.89 -12.23 -11.09
N GLY A 53 6.64 -13.04 -12.13
CA GLY A 53 5.61 -12.77 -13.13
C GLY A 53 4.18 -13.11 -12.70
N ARG A 54 3.96 -13.71 -11.52
CA ARG A 54 2.61 -14.03 -11.05
C ARG A 54 1.96 -12.80 -10.43
N VAL A 55 0.66 -12.61 -10.69
CA VAL A 55 -0.10 -11.47 -10.16
C VAL A 55 -0.21 -11.59 -8.65
N ALA A 56 0.33 -10.62 -7.94
CA ALA A 56 0.26 -10.49 -6.48
C ALA A 56 -0.53 -9.23 -6.12
N ALA A 57 -1.85 -9.34 -6.05
CA ALA A 57 -2.77 -8.21 -5.84
C ALA A 57 -3.39 -8.18 -4.43
N GLU A 58 -3.12 -9.20 -3.61
CA GLU A 58 -3.41 -9.22 -2.18
C GLU A 58 -2.18 -8.74 -1.39
N GLY A 59 -2.21 -8.74 -0.08
CA GLY A 59 -1.09 -8.31 0.74
C GLY A 59 -1.46 -7.32 1.84
N ARG A 60 -0.48 -6.51 2.25
CA ARG A 60 -0.64 -5.50 3.31
C ARG A 60 0.06 -4.19 3.01
N VAL A 61 -0.53 -3.13 3.57
CA VAL A 61 0.14 -1.85 3.82
C VAL A 61 0.55 -1.83 5.28
N VAL A 62 1.80 -1.47 5.55
CA VAL A 62 2.36 -1.34 6.90
C VAL A 62 2.97 0.04 7.09
N LEU A 63 2.88 0.53 8.34
CA LEU A 63 3.35 1.83 8.76
C LEU A 63 4.51 1.66 9.75
N ALA A 64 5.57 2.41 9.55
CA ALA A 64 6.55 2.69 10.59
C ALA A 64 6.73 4.20 10.73
N SER A 65 6.90 4.70 11.96
CA SER A 65 7.01 6.13 12.24
C SER A 65 7.93 6.43 13.41
N ALA A 66 8.54 7.62 13.35
CA ALA A 66 9.29 8.26 14.42
C ALA A 66 8.98 9.76 14.40
N PRO A 67 9.37 10.53 15.41
CA PRO A 67 9.14 11.97 15.40
C PRO A 67 9.62 12.63 14.09
N GLY A 68 8.73 13.36 13.42
CA GLY A 68 9.01 14.06 12.17
C GLY A 68 9.15 13.18 10.92
N LYS A 69 8.99 11.86 11.01
CA LYS A 69 9.09 10.98 9.85
C LYS A 69 8.18 9.75 9.94
N ALA A 70 7.64 9.36 8.80
CA ALA A 70 6.85 8.14 8.68
C ALA A 70 7.00 7.53 7.30
N VAL A 71 6.82 6.22 7.21
CA VAL A 71 6.84 5.46 5.98
C VAL A 71 5.64 4.53 5.91
N LEU A 72 5.08 4.38 4.71
CA LEU A 72 4.16 3.31 4.36
C LEU A 72 4.84 2.40 3.35
N VAL A 73 4.73 1.11 3.55
CA VAL A 73 5.21 0.11 2.60
C VAL A 73 4.05 -0.80 2.22
N GLU A 74 3.81 -0.97 0.93
CA GLU A 74 2.91 -1.99 0.41
C GLU A 74 3.72 -3.23 0.04
N ILE A 75 3.32 -4.36 0.63
CA ILE A 75 3.90 -5.66 0.36
C ILE A 75 2.77 -6.58 -0.09
N ASN A 76 2.92 -7.12 -1.32
CA ASN A 76 1.88 -7.91 -1.96
C ASN A 76 2.19 -9.40 -1.88
N SER A 77 1.12 -10.20 -1.90
CA SER A 77 1.07 -11.66 -2.05
C SER A 77 0.04 -12.06 -3.11
N GLU A 78 0.04 -13.32 -3.54
CA GLU A 78 -0.95 -13.81 -4.51
C GLU A 78 -2.32 -13.96 -3.83
N THR A 79 -2.37 -14.46 -2.58
CA THR A 79 -3.60 -14.74 -1.85
C THR A 79 -3.72 -13.95 -0.55
N ASP A 80 -4.94 -13.81 -0.07
CA ASP A 80 -5.24 -13.23 1.23
C ASP A 80 -4.87 -14.16 2.40
N PHE A 81 -4.72 -15.47 2.15
CA PHE A 81 -4.23 -16.43 3.13
C PHE A 81 -2.78 -16.10 3.50
N VAL A 82 -1.90 -15.92 2.51
CA VAL A 82 -0.51 -15.52 2.76
C VAL A 82 -0.43 -14.13 3.37
N ALA A 83 -1.31 -13.19 2.97
CA ALA A 83 -1.38 -11.86 3.58
C ALA A 83 -1.71 -11.88 5.09
N LYS A 84 -2.20 -13.01 5.62
CA LYS A 84 -2.51 -13.24 7.04
C LYS A 84 -1.53 -14.20 7.73
N ASP A 85 -0.59 -14.80 6.99
CA ASP A 85 0.41 -15.73 7.53
C ASP A 85 1.38 -14.99 8.46
N ASP A 86 1.71 -15.61 9.60
CA ASP A 86 2.57 -15.00 10.61
C ASP A 86 3.96 -14.64 10.09
N ASN A 87 4.54 -15.45 9.18
CA ASN A 87 5.86 -15.15 8.60
C ASN A 87 5.77 -13.94 7.65
N PHE A 88 4.68 -13.84 6.89
CA PHE A 88 4.43 -12.68 6.04
C PHE A 88 4.23 -11.42 6.89
N LEU A 89 3.46 -11.50 7.97
CA LEU A 89 3.23 -10.38 8.89
C LEU A 89 4.53 -9.93 9.57
N ALA A 90 5.35 -10.86 10.04
CA ALA A 90 6.66 -10.55 10.62
C ALA A 90 7.58 -9.89 9.60
N PHE A 91 7.62 -10.40 8.37
CA PHE A 91 8.39 -9.82 7.27
C PHE A 91 7.92 -8.39 6.95
N THR A 92 6.61 -8.16 6.81
CA THR A 92 6.08 -6.83 6.47
C THR A 92 6.43 -5.80 7.53
N LYS A 93 6.35 -6.17 8.81
CA LYS A 93 6.76 -5.28 9.92
C LYS A 93 8.26 -4.96 9.85
N ALA A 94 9.10 -5.97 9.69
CA ALA A 94 10.54 -5.79 9.64
C ALA A 94 10.97 -4.93 8.44
N VAL A 95 10.30 -5.08 7.28
CA VAL A 95 10.54 -4.24 6.09
C VAL A 95 10.16 -2.78 6.33
N ALA A 96 9.04 -2.50 7.02
CA ALA A 96 8.66 -1.13 7.37
C ALA A 96 9.67 -0.49 8.32
N ASP A 97 10.13 -1.23 9.34
CA ASP A 97 11.15 -0.76 10.28
C ASP A 97 12.48 -0.49 9.53
N ALA A 98 12.90 -1.38 8.62
CA ALA A 98 14.08 -1.20 7.77
C ALA A 98 13.93 0.01 6.82
N ALA A 99 12.75 0.23 6.25
CA ALA A 99 12.46 1.38 5.41
C ALA A 99 12.60 2.69 6.19
N LEU A 100 12.08 2.74 7.42
CA LEU A 100 12.19 3.91 8.28
C LEU A 100 13.66 4.19 8.65
N ALA A 101 14.43 3.16 8.98
CA ALA A 101 15.82 3.26 9.43
C ALA A 101 16.80 3.57 8.30
N SER A 102 16.66 2.94 7.14
CA SER A 102 17.62 3.06 6.02
C SER A 102 17.53 4.39 5.28
N GLY A 103 16.40 5.09 5.35
CA GLY A 103 16.16 6.28 4.53
C GLY A 103 15.96 5.96 3.04
N ALA A 104 15.66 4.71 2.67
CA ALA A 104 15.40 4.33 1.28
C ALA A 104 14.35 5.25 0.64
N ALA A 105 14.61 5.69 -0.58
CA ALA A 105 13.75 6.62 -1.29
C ALA A 105 12.53 5.92 -1.93
N ASP A 106 12.70 4.67 -2.32
CA ASP A 106 11.69 3.88 -3.01
C ASP A 106 11.83 2.39 -2.69
N ALA A 107 10.92 1.58 -3.23
CA ALA A 107 10.92 0.13 -3.02
C ALA A 107 12.14 -0.57 -3.62
N GLU A 108 12.74 -0.02 -4.67
CA GLU A 108 13.94 -0.61 -5.31
C GLU A 108 15.16 -0.41 -4.41
N ALA A 109 15.37 0.81 -3.91
CA ALA A 109 16.44 1.11 -2.96
C ALA A 109 16.28 0.29 -1.67
N LEU A 110 15.05 0.03 -1.24
CA LEU A 110 14.74 -0.75 -0.03
C LEU A 110 15.17 -2.20 -0.12
N LYS A 111 15.27 -2.80 -1.31
CA LYS A 111 15.73 -4.20 -1.49
C LYS A 111 17.10 -4.48 -0.85
N ASN A 112 17.99 -3.49 -0.88
CA ASN A 112 19.35 -3.61 -0.34
C ASN A 112 19.45 -3.20 1.13
N ALA A 113 18.37 -2.72 1.75
CA ALA A 113 18.39 -2.34 3.15
C ALA A 113 18.64 -3.56 4.05
N SER A 114 19.37 -3.35 5.15
CA SER A 114 19.65 -4.39 6.13
C SER A 114 18.39 -4.81 6.87
N LEU A 115 18.20 -6.12 7.01
CA LEU A 115 17.10 -6.72 7.73
C LEU A 115 17.57 -7.97 8.48
N GLY A 116 17.84 -7.84 9.80
CA GLY A 116 18.20 -8.98 10.64
C GLY A 116 19.49 -9.71 10.28
N GLY A 117 20.50 -9.00 9.73
CA GLY A 117 21.78 -9.58 9.31
C GLY A 117 21.81 -10.03 7.84
N ASP A 118 20.72 -9.82 7.12
CA ASP A 118 20.62 -10.04 5.68
C ASP A 118 20.02 -8.79 4.99
N THR A 119 19.66 -8.89 3.72
CA THR A 119 18.95 -7.83 3.00
C THR A 119 17.44 -8.11 2.94
N VAL A 120 16.66 -7.05 2.71
CA VAL A 120 15.23 -7.19 2.45
C VAL A 120 14.96 -8.17 1.31
N GLU A 121 15.75 -8.10 0.22
CA GLU A 121 15.57 -8.96 -0.95
C GLU A 121 15.86 -10.45 -0.65
N HIS A 122 16.92 -10.74 0.08
CA HIS A 122 17.23 -12.12 0.46
C HIS A 122 16.16 -12.69 1.41
N THR A 123 15.71 -11.88 2.38
CA THR A 123 14.64 -12.29 3.30
C THR A 123 13.30 -12.51 2.57
N ARG A 124 12.99 -11.66 1.56
CA ARG A 124 11.84 -11.83 0.67
C ARG A 124 11.91 -13.14 -0.10
N ALA A 125 13.05 -13.45 -0.70
CA ALA A 125 13.25 -14.69 -1.45
C ALA A 125 13.12 -15.95 -0.56
N ALA A 126 13.62 -15.89 0.67
CA ALA A 126 13.43 -16.94 1.66
C ALA A 126 11.95 -17.12 2.02
N LEU A 127 11.21 -16.02 2.20
CA LEU A 127 9.76 -16.05 2.45
C LEU A 127 9.02 -16.68 1.27
N ILE A 128 9.32 -16.30 0.02
CA ILE A 128 8.72 -16.89 -1.19
C ILE A 128 8.92 -18.40 -1.24
N SER A 129 10.12 -18.87 -0.88
CA SER A 129 10.41 -20.31 -0.81
C SER A 129 9.56 -21.00 0.26
N LYS A 130 9.29 -20.33 1.37
CA LYS A 130 8.53 -20.86 2.51
C LYS A 130 7.03 -20.90 2.25
N VAL A 131 6.45 -19.79 1.77
CA VAL A 131 4.98 -19.67 1.55
C VAL A 131 4.53 -20.22 0.20
N GLY A 132 5.44 -20.33 -0.77
CA GLY A 132 5.15 -20.88 -2.09
C GLY A 132 4.49 -19.90 -3.06
N GLU A 133 4.30 -18.64 -2.68
CA GLU A 133 3.68 -17.59 -3.49
C GLU A 133 4.68 -16.48 -3.87
N ASN A 134 4.34 -15.70 -4.90
CA ASN A 134 5.02 -14.46 -5.21
C ASN A 134 4.77 -13.44 -4.08
N VAL A 135 5.84 -12.85 -3.57
CA VAL A 135 5.79 -11.75 -2.60
C VAL A 135 6.60 -10.58 -3.15
N GLN A 136 6.01 -9.40 -3.14
CA GLN A 136 6.64 -8.19 -3.70
C GLN A 136 6.60 -7.03 -2.69
N VAL A 137 7.74 -6.37 -2.49
CA VAL A 137 7.80 -5.03 -1.88
C VAL A 137 7.53 -4.04 -3.01
N ARG A 138 6.27 -3.59 -3.11
CA ARG A 138 5.77 -2.90 -4.32
C ARG A 138 5.91 -1.40 -4.28
N ARG A 139 5.50 -0.79 -3.17
CA ARG A 139 5.50 0.67 -3.03
C ARG A 139 6.05 1.07 -1.66
N LEU A 140 6.81 2.15 -1.67
CA LEU A 140 7.26 2.85 -0.47
C LEU A 140 6.87 4.32 -0.60
N VAL A 141 6.20 4.84 0.41
CA VAL A 141 5.91 6.26 0.55
C VAL A 141 6.54 6.75 1.85
N ARG A 142 7.21 7.89 1.79
CA ARG A 142 7.90 8.51 2.92
C ARG A 142 7.50 9.97 3.05
N ILE A 143 7.26 10.42 4.27
CA ILE A 143 7.23 11.83 4.63
C ILE A 143 8.25 12.04 5.75
N GLU A 144 9.10 13.07 5.59
CA GLU A 144 10.04 13.54 6.59
C GLU A 144 10.00 15.07 6.61
N SER A 145 9.66 15.64 7.75
CA SER A 145 9.41 17.07 7.89
C SER A 145 9.57 17.53 9.32
N SER A 146 9.84 18.84 9.50
CA SER A 146 9.76 19.51 10.80
C SER A 146 8.32 19.77 11.26
N ASN A 147 7.34 19.59 10.37
CA ASN A 147 5.93 19.65 10.70
C ASN A 147 5.47 18.35 11.41
N ILE A 148 4.21 18.31 11.82
CA ILE A 148 3.61 17.09 12.36
C ILE A 148 3.43 16.09 11.21
N VAL A 149 4.02 14.91 11.37
CA VAL A 149 3.83 13.78 10.45
C VAL A 149 3.07 12.70 11.19
N ALA A 150 1.91 12.33 10.66
CA ALA A 150 1.08 11.25 11.21
C ALA A 150 0.73 10.22 10.13
N GLY A 151 0.56 8.97 10.58
CA GLY A 151 0.13 7.89 9.71
C GLY A 151 -1.05 7.12 10.30
N TYR A 152 -1.83 6.50 9.41
CA TYR A 152 -2.92 5.61 9.78
C TYR A 152 -2.98 4.43 8.80
N VAL A 153 -3.24 3.25 9.33
CA VAL A 153 -3.48 2.05 8.51
C VAL A 153 -4.82 1.43 8.90
N HIS A 154 -5.71 1.32 7.93
CA HIS A 154 -7.02 0.71 8.10
C HIS A 154 -7.00 -0.75 7.66
N GLY A 155 -7.20 -1.67 8.62
CA GLY A 155 -7.29 -3.11 8.38
C GLY A 155 -6.07 -3.75 7.70
N GLY A 156 -4.92 -3.06 7.67
CA GLY A 156 -3.74 -3.48 6.91
C GLY A 156 -3.89 -3.34 5.39
N ARG A 157 -4.97 -2.72 4.90
CA ARG A 157 -5.28 -2.63 3.48
C ARG A 157 -5.17 -1.24 2.88
N ILE A 158 -5.39 -0.21 3.69
CA ILE A 158 -5.29 1.20 3.27
C ILE A 158 -4.34 1.89 4.24
N GLY A 159 -3.33 2.56 3.72
CA GLY A 159 -2.41 3.37 4.49
C GLY A 159 -2.45 4.83 4.05
N VAL A 160 -2.36 5.74 5.02
CA VAL A 160 -2.31 7.17 4.80
C VAL A 160 -1.19 7.78 5.63
N LEU A 161 -0.42 8.67 5.01
CA LEU A 161 0.46 9.62 5.69
C LEU A 161 -0.07 11.03 5.50
N VAL A 162 0.02 11.85 6.53
CA VAL A 162 -0.36 13.27 6.51
C VAL A 162 0.77 14.10 7.09
N GLU A 163 1.10 15.20 6.42
CA GLU A 163 1.92 16.26 6.92
C GLU A 163 1.04 17.47 7.28
N LEU A 164 1.05 17.86 8.55
CA LEU A 164 0.22 18.91 9.10
C LEU A 164 1.09 20.03 9.66
N LYS A 165 0.92 21.24 9.17
CA LYS A 165 1.50 22.46 9.74
C LYS A 165 0.52 23.07 10.73
N GLY A 166 0.94 23.26 11.97
CA GLY A 166 0.05 23.68 13.07
C GLY A 166 -0.84 22.53 13.57
N GLY A 167 -1.77 22.84 14.48
CA GLY A 167 -2.60 21.82 15.11
C GLY A 167 -1.82 20.87 16.02
N ASP A 168 -2.27 19.62 16.12
CA ASP A 168 -1.66 18.60 16.96
C ASP A 168 -1.66 17.20 16.28
N ALA A 169 -1.04 16.23 16.93
CA ALA A 169 -0.92 14.87 16.41
C ALA A 169 -2.26 14.12 16.35
N GLU A 170 -3.21 14.48 17.22
CA GLU A 170 -4.55 13.86 17.23
C GLU A 170 -5.35 14.30 16.00
N LEU A 171 -5.31 15.59 15.69
CA LEU A 171 -5.90 16.13 14.45
C LEU A 171 -5.26 15.50 13.21
N ALA A 172 -3.93 15.42 13.15
CA ALA A 172 -3.24 14.82 12.02
C ALA A 172 -3.64 13.34 11.82
N LYS A 173 -3.78 12.57 12.89
CA LYS A 173 -4.28 11.20 12.85
C LYS A 173 -5.75 11.13 12.42
N GLY A 174 -6.59 12.01 12.91
CA GLY A 174 -8.00 12.09 12.51
C GLY A 174 -8.16 12.42 11.03
N LEU A 175 -7.33 13.31 10.49
CA LEU A 175 -7.26 13.61 9.05
C LEU A 175 -6.79 12.39 8.25
N ALA A 176 -5.80 11.63 8.73
CA ALA A 176 -5.36 10.41 8.07
C ALA A 176 -6.49 9.35 8.03
N MET A 177 -7.28 9.23 9.09
CA MET A 177 -8.48 8.36 9.12
C MET A 177 -9.54 8.83 8.12
N HIS A 178 -9.81 10.14 8.08
CA HIS A 178 -10.72 10.74 7.12
C HIS A 178 -10.28 10.45 5.67
N ILE A 179 -9.02 10.70 5.33
CA ILE A 179 -8.45 10.46 3.99
C ILE A 179 -8.51 8.98 3.62
N ALA A 180 -8.27 8.07 4.57
CA ALA A 180 -8.41 6.65 4.32
C ALA A 180 -9.83 6.26 3.87
N ALA A 181 -10.85 6.85 4.50
CA ALA A 181 -12.26 6.58 4.23
C ALA A 181 -12.78 7.31 2.98
N MET A 182 -12.49 8.61 2.86
CA MET A 182 -13.11 9.49 1.86
C MET A 182 -12.31 9.61 0.56
N ASN A 183 -11.03 9.22 0.58
CA ASN A 183 -10.14 9.22 -0.60
C ASN A 183 -10.19 10.51 -1.45
N PRO A 184 -10.00 11.70 -0.88
CA PRO A 184 -10.03 12.94 -1.66
C PRO A 184 -8.82 12.97 -2.62
N PRO A 185 -9.01 13.24 -3.92
CA PRO A 185 -7.89 13.34 -4.86
C PRO A 185 -7.08 14.64 -4.71
N TYR A 186 -7.66 15.68 -4.09
CA TYR A 186 -7.03 17.00 -3.93
C TYR A 186 -7.12 17.49 -2.49
N ILE A 187 -6.20 18.38 -2.09
CA ILE A 187 -6.25 18.99 -0.75
C ILE A 187 -7.31 20.10 -0.70
N LYS A 188 -7.29 21.03 -1.66
CA LYS A 188 -8.14 22.23 -1.68
C LYS A 188 -8.62 22.56 -3.10
N ALA A 189 -9.63 23.43 -3.20
CA ALA A 189 -10.26 23.80 -4.48
C ALA A 189 -9.26 24.37 -5.51
N SER A 190 -8.22 25.07 -5.06
CA SER A 190 -7.19 25.60 -5.96
C SER A 190 -6.32 24.52 -6.61
N ASP A 191 -6.32 23.31 -6.08
CA ASP A 191 -5.51 22.19 -6.57
C ASP A 191 -6.26 21.38 -7.64
N VAL A 192 -7.57 21.66 -7.81
CA VAL A 192 -8.39 20.99 -8.82
C VAL A 192 -8.06 21.54 -10.21
N PRO A 193 -7.68 20.68 -11.19
CA PRO A 193 -7.36 21.12 -12.55
C PRO A 193 -8.50 21.87 -13.21
N ALA A 194 -8.17 22.95 -13.94
CA ALA A 194 -9.17 23.78 -14.62
C ALA A 194 -9.96 23.02 -15.71
N ASP A 195 -9.33 22.08 -16.39
CA ASP A 195 -9.96 21.20 -17.37
C ASP A 195 -10.96 20.22 -16.71
N PHE A 196 -10.68 19.72 -15.52
CA PHE A 196 -11.66 18.96 -14.73
C PHE A 196 -12.91 19.81 -14.45
N ILE A 197 -12.70 21.05 -13.94
CA ILE A 197 -13.81 21.98 -13.65
C ILE A 197 -14.61 22.31 -14.91
N ALA A 198 -13.94 22.56 -16.04
CA ALA A 198 -14.58 22.83 -17.32
C ALA A 198 -15.44 21.64 -17.79
N LYS A 199 -14.91 20.44 -17.69
CA LYS A 199 -15.62 19.20 -18.06
C LYS A 199 -16.84 18.96 -17.18
N GLU A 200 -16.73 19.14 -15.88
CA GLU A 200 -17.87 18.99 -14.96
C GLU A 200 -18.93 20.05 -15.24
N LYS A 201 -18.52 21.27 -15.60
CA LYS A 201 -19.44 22.34 -16.03
C LYS A 201 -20.23 21.93 -17.29
N GLU A 202 -19.57 21.37 -18.28
CA GLU A 202 -20.24 20.87 -19.51
C GLU A 202 -21.23 19.74 -19.19
N ILE A 203 -20.83 18.80 -18.30
CA ILE A 203 -21.68 17.69 -17.89
C ILE A 203 -22.92 18.21 -17.18
N GLU A 204 -22.78 19.17 -16.24
CA GLU A 204 -23.90 19.72 -15.51
C GLU A 204 -24.82 20.56 -16.42
N MET A 205 -24.28 21.25 -17.42
CA MET A 205 -25.06 21.91 -18.46
C MET A 205 -25.87 20.91 -19.31
N ALA A 206 -25.27 19.79 -19.68
CA ALA A 206 -25.94 18.75 -20.45
C ALA A 206 -27.10 18.09 -19.70
N LYS A 207 -26.99 17.93 -18.38
CA LYS A 207 -28.01 17.36 -17.49
C LYS A 207 -29.21 18.29 -17.24
N MET A 208 -29.10 19.57 -17.60
CA MET A 208 -30.18 20.55 -17.36
C MET A 208 -31.43 20.24 -18.17
N THR A 209 -32.58 20.37 -17.54
CA THR A 209 -33.89 20.29 -18.19
C THR A 209 -34.16 21.51 -19.06
N ASP A 210 -35.10 21.40 -20.02
CA ASP A 210 -35.46 22.53 -20.89
C ASP A 210 -35.99 23.73 -20.08
N LYS A 211 -36.71 23.49 -18.97
CA LYS A 211 -37.17 24.52 -18.02
C LYS A 211 -36.01 25.24 -17.34
N GLU A 212 -34.95 24.54 -17.00
CA GLU A 212 -33.75 25.16 -16.43
C GLU A 212 -32.99 25.97 -17.48
N LYS A 213 -32.84 25.44 -18.70
CA LYS A 213 -32.16 26.12 -19.83
C LYS A 213 -32.88 27.39 -20.28
N ALA A 214 -34.20 27.50 -20.05
CA ALA A 214 -35.00 28.68 -20.37
C ALA A 214 -34.80 29.86 -19.39
N LYS A 215 -34.04 29.69 -18.30
CA LYS A 215 -33.74 30.74 -17.32
C LYS A 215 -32.76 31.76 -17.87
N PRO A 216 -32.80 33.04 -17.34
CA PRO A 216 -31.79 34.04 -17.71
C PRO A 216 -30.34 33.56 -17.49
N ALA A 217 -29.41 33.99 -18.34
CA ALA A 217 -28.02 33.54 -18.33
C ALA A 217 -27.34 33.67 -16.96
N GLU A 218 -27.58 34.78 -16.25
CA GLU A 218 -27.03 35.02 -14.89
C GLU A 218 -27.52 33.98 -13.87
N ILE A 219 -28.79 33.54 -13.99
CA ILE A 219 -29.35 32.52 -13.10
C ILE A 219 -28.77 31.15 -13.45
N LEU A 220 -28.62 30.86 -14.75
CA LEU A 220 -27.98 29.64 -15.22
C LEU A 220 -26.53 29.53 -14.70
N GLU A 221 -25.72 30.60 -14.81
CA GLU A 221 -24.36 30.63 -14.29
C GLU A 221 -24.31 30.37 -12.78
N LYS A 222 -25.21 30.96 -12.02
CA LYS A 222 -25.28 30.72 -10.55
C LYS A 222 -25.65 29.27 -10.24
N ILE A 223 -26.60 28.68 -10.96
CA ILE A 223 -27.01 27.28 -10.76
C ILE A 223 -25.84 26.35 -11.09
N ILE A 224 -25.21 26.52 -12.25
CA ILE A 224 -24.10 25.70 -12.70
C ILE A 224 -22.90 25.90 -11.76
N GLY A 225 -22.57 27.13 -11.40
CA GLY A 225 -21.52 27.46 -10.47
C GLY A 225 -21.72 26.79 -9.10
N GLY A 226 -22.95 26.79 -8.59
CA GLY A 226 -23.29 26.09 -7.33
C GLY A 226 -23.12 24.56 -7.42
N LYS A 227 -23.54 23.96 -8.54
CA LYS A 227 -23.37 22.52 -8.77
C LYS A 227 -21.89 22.13 -8.90
N VAL A 228 -21.12 22.90 -9.66
CA VAL A 228 -19.68 22.67 -9.83
C VAL A 228 -18.94 22.88 -8.51
N ALA A 229 -19.28 23.91 -7.73
CA ALA A 229 -18.72 24.12 -6.40
C ALA A 229 -18.96 22.93 -5.46
N LYS A 230 -20.15 22.31 -5.54
CA LYS A 230 -20.45 21.09 -4.79
C LYS A 230 -19.52 19.94 -5.20
N ILE A 231 -19.36 19.71 -6.50
CA ILE A 231 -18.45 18.67 -7.03
C ILE A 231 -17.01 18.93 -6.58
N VAL A 232 -16.54 20.18 -6.68
CA VAL A 232 -15.20 20.58 -6.21
C VAL A 232 -15.04 20.30 -4.71
N ASN A 233 -16.07 20.58 -3.89
CA ASN A 233 -16.01 20.26 -2.47
C ASN A 233 -15.96 18.74 -2.20
N GLU A 234 -16.67 17.93 -2.99
CA GLU A 234 -16.66 16.47 -2.87
C GLU A 234 -15.30 15.85 -3.20
N VAL A 235 -14.55 16.44 -4.14
CA VAL A 235 -13.24 15.93 -4.56
C VAL A 235 -12.06 16.56 -3.80
N THR A 236 -12.31 17.48 -2.88
CA THR A 236 -11.25 18.12 -2.09
C THR A 236 -11.34 17.79 -0.61
N LEU A 237 -10.19 17.50 0.00
CA LEU A 237 -10.10 17.22 1.43
C LEU A 237 -10.78 18.32 2.27
N THR A 238 -10.46 19.59 2.00
CA THR A 238 -10.98 20.73 2.79
C THR A 238 -12.47 20.94 2.59
N GLY A 239 -13.06 20.55 1.45
CA GLY A 239 -14.48 20.71 1.15
C GLY A 239 -15.36 19.60 1.71
N GLN A 240 -14.79 18.43 2.04
CA GLN A 240 -15.55 17.28 2.52
C GLN A 240 -16.05 17.48 3.96
N PRO A 241 -17.24 16.93 4.33
CA PRO A 241 -17.63 16.77 5.72
C PRO A 241 -16.60 15.89 6.47
N TYR A 242 -16.16 16.35 7.64
CA TYR A 242 -15.14 15.63 8.41
C TYR A 242 -15.68 14.31 8.95
N ALA A 243 -15.06 13.19 8.61
CA ALA A 243 -15.59 11.86 8.92
C ALA A 243 -15.78 11.58 10.44
N LEU A 244 -15.06 12.31 11.31
CA LEU A 244 -15.17 12.16 12.76
C LEU A 244 -16.16 13.17 13.39
N ASP A 245 -16.59 14.18 12.62
CA ASP A 245 -17.59 15.19 13.02
C ASP A 245 -18.25 15.76 11.75
N THR A 246 -19.30 15.08 11.26
CA THR A 246 -19.93 15.38 9.97
C THR A 246 -20.70 16.71 9.94
N ASP A 247 -20.88 17.35 11.08
CA ASP A 247 -21.48 18.69 11.16
C ASP A 247 -20.52 19.79 10.71
N LYS A 248 -19.24 19.47 10.57
CA LYS A 248 -18.20 20.38 10.15
C LYS A 248 -17.49 19.88 8.89
N THR A 249 -17.08 20.80 8.03
CA THR A 249 -16.13 20.46 6.95
C THR A 249 -14.70 20.38 7.52
N VAL A 250 -13.82 19.66 6.81
CA VAL A 250 -12.38 19.60 7.15
C VAL A 250 -11.78 21.00 7.23
N ASP A 251 -12.17 21.93 6.33
CA ASP A 251 -11.72 23.34 6.36
C ASP A 251 -12.06 24.05 7.69
N VAL A 252 -13.28 23.84 8.21
CA VAL A 252 -13.70 24.41 9.49
C VAL A 252 -12.86 23.85 10.64
N VAL A 253 -12.59 22.56 10.64
CA VAL A 253 -11.76 21.88 11.65
C VAL A 253 -10.33 22.39 11.61
N LEU A 254 -9.75 22.50 10.41
CA LEU A 254 -8.38 23.02 10.22
C LEU A 254 -8.25 24.47 10.67
N LYS A 255 -9.19 25.34 10.31
CA LYS A 255 -9.20 26.75 10.73
C LYS A 255 -9.31 26.90 12.23
N ALA A 256 -10.17 26.13 12.89
CA ALA A 256 -10.30 26.14 14.35
C ALA A 256 -8.98 25.76 15.06
N ALA A 257 -8.24 24.80 14.49
CA ALA A 257 -6.94 24.36 15.01
C ALA A 257 -5.76 25.21 14.53
N LYS A 258 -5.99 26.25 13.71
CA LYS A 258 -4.92 27.03 13.05
C LYS A 258 -3.92 26.12 12.32
N ALA A 259 -4.42 25.13 11.62
CA ALA A 259 -3.67 24.09 10.95
C ALA A 259 -3.89 24.12 9.44
N GLU A 260 -2.89 23.60 8.71
CA GLU A 260 -2.93 23.43 7.25
C GLU A 260 -2.35 22.07 6.88
N VAL A 261 -3.05 21.31 6.03
CA VAL A 261 -2.49 20.09 5.44
C VAL A 261 -1.52 20.49 4.34
N VAL A 262 -0.24 20.18 4.54
CA VAL A 262 0.84 20.47 3.57
C VAL A 262 0.84 19.42 2.47
N SER A 263 0.76 18.15 2.85
CA SER A 263 0.74 17.01 1.94
C SER A 263 0.06 15.81 2.59
N PHE A 264 -0.43 14.90 1.75
CA PHE A 264 -0.80 13.56 2.17
C PHE A 264 -0.49 12.55 1.08
N SER A 265 -0.38 11.31 1.49
CA SER A 265 -0.29 10.17 0.58
C SER A 265 -1.22 9.06 1.05
N ARG A 266 -1.93 8.46 0.13
CA ARG A 266 -2.80 7.31 0.39
C ARG A 266 -2.43 6.18 -0.55
N ILE A 267 -2.28 4.98 -0.02
CA ILE A 267 -2.09 3.75 -0.80
C ILE A 267 -3.07 2.69 -0.33
N ALA A 268 -3.60 1.93 -1.27
CA ALA A 268 -4.44 0.77 -0.98
C ALA A 268 -3.82 -0.49 -1.60
N VAL A 269 -3.91 -1.62 -0.90
CA VAL A 269 -3.37 -2.90 -1.37
C VAL A 269 -3.93 -3.25 -2.73
N GLY A 270 -3.05 -3.55 -3.67
CA GLY A 270 -3.39 -4.02 -5.02
C GLY A 270 -3.95 -2.95 -5.95
N GLU A 271 -3.98 -1.68 -5.53
CA GLU A 271 -4.46 -0.57 -6.36
C GLU A 271 -3.65 -0.46 -7.65
N GLY A 272 -4.35 -0.40 -8.81
CA GLY A 272 -3.74 -0.37 -10.14
C GLY A 272 -3.19 -1.71 -10.65
N ILE A 273 -3.40 -2.82 -9.92
CA ILE A 273 -3.09 -4.17 -10.41
C ILE A 273 -4.35 -4.73 -11.06
N GLU A 274 -4.27 -5.09 -12.34
CA GLU A 274 -5.34 -5.82 -13.01
C GLU A 274 -5.42 -7.24 -12.44
N LYS A 275 -6.54 -7.54 -11.78
CA LYS A 275 -6.83 -8.90 -11.35
C LYS A 275 -7.39 -9.65 -12.56
N VAL A 276 -6.74 -10.74 -12.95
CA VAL A 276 -7.34 -11.69 -13.87
C VAL A 276 -8.55 -12.30 -13.15
N VAL A 277 -9.74 -11.97 -13.60
CA VAL A 277 -10.96 -12.62 -13.14
C VAL A 277 -10.98 -13.99 -13.80
N GLU A 278 -10.47 -14.99 -13.10
CA GLU A 278 -10.63 -16.38 -13.54
C GLU A 278 -12.12 -16.69 -13.48
N ASP A 279 -12.70 -17.00 -14.63
CA ASP A 279 -14.06 -17.56 -14.69
C ASP A 279 -13.98 -19.00 -14.17
N TYR A 280 -14.19 -19.14 -12.86
CA TYR A 280 -14.16 -20.44 -12.17
C TYR A 280 -15.10 -21.45 -12.81
N ALA A 281 -16.23 -21.01 -13.40
CA ALA A 281 -17.16 -21.88 -14.09
C ALA A 281 -16.57 -22.40 -15.39
N ALA A 282 -15.89 -21.55 -16.17
CA ALA A 282 -15.20 -21.94 -17.40
C ALA A 282 -14.01 -22.87 -17.11
N GLU A 283 -13.25 -22.61 -16.04
CA GLU A 283 -12.12 -23.45 -15.63
C GLU A 283 -12.60 -24.85 -15.19
N VAL A 284 -13.67 -24.94 -14.39
CA VAL A 284 -14.28 -26.19 -13.97
C VAL A 284 -14.84 -26.96 -15.17
N MET A 285 -15.52 -26.29 -16.12
CA MET A 285 -16.01 -26.93 -17.33
C MET A 285 -14.87 -27.47 -18.21
N LYS A 286 -13.78 -26.71 -18.33
CA LYS A 286 -12.59 -27.15 -19.07
C LYS A 286 -11.91 -28.36 -18.41
N GLN A 287 -11.79 -28.39 -17.09
CA GLN A 287 -11.24 -29.51 -16.34
C GLN A 287 -12.18 -30.74 -16.37
N ALA A 288 -13.49 -30.53 -16.44
CA ALA A 288 -14.49 -31.59 -16.59
C ALA A 288 -14.61 -32.10 -18.04
N GLY A 289 -13.89 -31.52 -19.01
CA GLY A 289 -14.00 -31.89 -20.41
C GLY A 289 -15.35 -31.53 -21.05
N LEU A 290 -16.05 -30.54 -20.51
CA LEU A 290 -17.37 -30.05 -20.91
C LEU A 290 -17.33 -28.72 -21.68
N ALA A 291 -16.13 -28.23 -22.02
CA ALA A 291 -15.91 -27.01 -22.82
C ALA A 291 -15.24 -27.34 -24.15
#